data_75d7e721e13eb3c58f71c096206a18ff
#
_entry.id   75d7e721e13eb3c58f71c096206a18ff
#
_cell.length_a   1.000
_cell.length_b   1.000
_cell.length_c   1.000
_cell.angle_alpha   90.00
_cell.angle_beta   90.00
_cell.angle_gamma   90.00
#
_symmetry.space_group_name_H-M   'P 1'
#
loop_
_entity.id
_entity.type
_entity.pdbx_description
1 polymer ?
#
loop_
_entity_poly.entity_id
_entity_poly.type
_entity_poly.pdbx_seq_one_letter_code
_entity_poly.pdbx_strand_id
1 'polypeptide(L)'
;MKEKRKAWKENMSGYAPEKLVFLDESGININMTRCYARSKGGSRAVDAVPLWKPQNITVLSSIRLNGEAAYTTYSGGTTSERFVDYLRNILIPTLSPDSIVVMDNMRSHHTQAIKDLLEQAGVQYLYLPPYSLLRRCGLNSRLF
;
A
#
# COMPACT_ATOMS: atom_id res chain seq x y z
N MET A 1 0.71 10.28 20.29
CA MET A 1 0.76 10.05 18.83
C MET A 1 1.79 10.90 18.08
N LYS A 2 1.92 12.18 18.35
CA LYS A 2 2.94 13.06 17.74
C LYS A 2 4.36 12.58 18.03
N GLU A 3 4.64 12.14 19.26
CA GLU A 3 5.95 11.63 19.70
C GLU A 3 6.40 10.38 18.94
N LYS A 4 5.50 9.40 18.75
CA LYS A 4 5.81 8.18 17.98
C LYS A 4 6.19 8.49 16.52
N ARG A 5 5.56 9.51 15.93
CA ARG A 5 5.91 9.96 14.57
C ARG A 5 7.26 10.68 14.55
N LYS A 6 7.57 11.45 15.58
CA LYS A 6 8.84 12.16 15.68
C LYS A 6 9.97 11.14 15.81
N ALA A 7 9.87 10.21 16.74
CA ALA A 7 10.82 9.12 16.92
C ALA A 7 11.00 8.27 15.65
N TRP A 8 9.89 7.97 14.95
CA TRP A 8 9.95 7.23 13.68
C TRP A 8 10.68 8.02 12.59
N LYS A 9 10.41 9.34 12.46
CA LYS A 9 11.13 10.20 11.52
C LYS A 9 12.61 10.31 11.83
N GLU A 10 12.97 10.43 13.09
CA GLU A 10 14.36 10.47 13.54
C GLU A 10 15.07 9.16 13.22
N ASN A 11 14.41 8.02 13.41
CA ASN A 11 14.94 6.72 13.02
C ASN A 11 15.11 6.60 11.50
N MET A 12 14.12 7.06 10.72
CA MET A 12 14.15 7.02 9.25
C MET A 12 15.25 7.93 8.66
N SER A 13 15.59 9.03 9.32
CA SER A 13 16.65 9.93 8.84
C SER A 13 18.05 9.29 8.83
N GLY A 14 18.23 8.18 9.52
CA GLY A 14 19.47 7.39 9.50
C GLY A 14 19.62 6.46 8.30
N TYR A 15 18.57 6.27 7.50
CA TYR A 15 18.61 5.38 6.34
C TYR A 15 18.77 6.16 5.04
N ALA A 16 19.59 5.63 4.12
CA ALA A 16 19.71 6.18 2.78
C ALA A 16 18.39 5.96 2.01
N PRO A 17 17.81 7.01 1.39
CA PRO A 17 16.50 6.90 0.69
C PRO A 17 16.48 5.84 -0.41
N GLU A 18 17.62 5.59 -1.05
CA GLU A 18 17.78 4.61 -2.14
C GLU A 18 17.60 3.16 -1.67
N LYS A 19 17.78 2.90 -0.36
CA LYS A 19 17.59 1.58 0.24
C LYS A 19 16.14 1.30 0.62
N LEU A 20 15.29 2.33 0.65
CA LEU A 20 13.91 2.21 1.08
C LEU A 20 13.03 1.67 -0.03
N VAL A 21 12.23 0.66 0.31
CA VAL A 21 11.23 0.03 -0.54
C VAL A 21 9.88 0.17 0.15
N PHE A 22 9.03 1.04 -0.35
CA PHE A 22 7.71 1.27 0.21
C PHE A 22 6.72 0.27 -0.36
N LEU A 23 5.99 -0.40 0.51
CA LEU A 23 4.99 -1.41 0.18
C LEU A 23 3.61 -0.94 0.66
N ASP A 24 2.63 -0.94 -0.24
CA ASP A 24 1.25 -0.55 0.07
C ASP A 24 0.24 -1.33 -0.77
N GLU A 25 -1.01 -1.32 -0.33
CA GLU A 25 -2.15 -1.93 -0.98
C GLU A 25 -3.14 -0.88 -1.48
N SER A 26 -3.62 -1.07 -2.69
CA SER A 26 -4.68 -0.24 -3.26
C SER A 26 -5.84 -1.11 -3.75
N GLY A 27 -7.06 -0.76 -3.35
CA GLY A 27 -8.28 -1.42 -3.81
C GLY A 27 -8.95 -0.60 -4.92
N ILE A 28 -9.24 -1.25 -6.03
CA ILE A 28 -9.98 -0.68 -7.14
C ILE A 28 -11.31 -1.42 -7.25
N ASN A 29 -12.40 -0.66 -7.33
CA ASN A 29 -13.73 -1.20 -7.54
C ASN A 29 -14.18 -0.89 -8.96
N ILE A 30 -14.68 -1.87 -9.69
CA ILE A 30 -15.18 -1.68 -11.07
C ILE A 30 -16.37 -0.73 -11.16
N ASN A 31 -17.05 -0.48 -10.05
CA ASN A 31 -18.17 0.47 -9.96
C ASN A 31 -17.74 1.88 -9.53
N MET A 32 -16.46 2.23 -9.70
CA MET A 32 -15.97 3.57 -9.38
C MET A 32 -16.60 4.57 -10.35
N THR A 33 -17.58 5.31 -9.84
CA THR A 33 -18.26 6.39 -10.55
C THR A 33 -18.00 7.72 -9.85
N ARG A 34 -18.18 8.81 -10.57
CA ARG A 34 -18.07 10.15 -9.99
C ARG A 34 -19.23 10.36 -9.01
N CYS A 35 -18.91 10.57 -7.73
CA CYS A 35 -19.91 10.87 -6.70
C CYS A 35 -20.38 12.33 -6.71
N TYR A 36 -19.69 13.18 -7.44
CA TYR A 36 -19.96 14.64 -7.50
C TYR A 36 -19.89 15.14 -8.93
N ALA A 37 -20.84 15.99 -9.30
CA ALA A 37 -20.85 16.71 -10.58
C ALA A 37 -21.24 18.17 -10.33
N ARG A 38 -20.89 19.04 -11.28
CA ARG A 38 -21.36 20.43 -11.29
C ARG A 38 -22.50 20.56 -12.29
N SER A 39 -23.58 21.21 -11.87
CA SER A 39 -24.70 21.58 -12.73
C SER A 39 -24.94 23.08 -12.67
N LYS A 40 -25.72 23.60 -13.64
CA LYS A 40 -26.13 25.00 -13.65
C LYS A 40 -26.92 25.31 -12.37
N GLY A 41 -26.75 26.50 -11.80
CA GLY A 41 -27.40 26.90 -10.55
C GLY A 41 -28.89 26.58 -10.53
N GLY A 42 -29.35 25.96 -9.43
CA GLY A 42 -30.73 25.52 -9.23
C GLY A 42 -31.11 24.16 -9.85
N SER A 43 -30.21 23.53 -10.64
CA SER A 43 -30.46 22.19 -11.18
C SER A 43 -29.64 21.12 -10.45
N ARG A 44 -30.19 19.90 -10.36
CA ARG A 44 -29.51 18.73 -9.78
C ARG A 44 -28.73 18.02 -10.88
N ALA A 45 -27.48 17.69 -10.61
CA ALA A 45 -26.75 16.76 -11.48
C ALA A 45 -27.29 15.35 -11.25
N VAL A 46 -27.73 14.70 -12.34
CA VAL A 46 -28.27 13.33 -12.30
C VAL A 46 -27.43 12.50 -13.27
N ASP A 47 -26.96 11.35 -12.80
CA ASP A 47 -26.24 10.37 -13.61
C ASP A 47 -26.60 8.95 -13.18
N ALA A 48 -26.43 8.00 -14.08
CA ALA A 48 -26.70 6.60 -13.83
C ALA A 48 -25.47 5.92 -13.23
N VAL A 49 -25.67 5.14 -12.19
CA VAL A 49 -24.60 4.36 -11.53
C VAL A 49 -24.85 2.88 -11.78
N PRO A 50 -23.85 2.10 -12.17
CA PRO A 50 -23.98 0.65 -12.31
C PRO A 50 -24.39 0.00 -10.98
N LEU A 51 -25.48 -0.76 -10.98
CA LEU A 51 -26.03 -1.43 -9.79
C LEU A 51 -25.43 -2.82 -9.52
N TRP A 52 -24.43 -3.25 -10.28
CA TRP A 52 -23.83 -4.57 -10.14
C TRP A 52 -23.03 -4.70 -8.84
N LYS A 53 -22.99 -5.93 -8.29
CA LYS A 53 -22.08 -6.21 -7.17
C LYS A 53 -20.65 -5.87 -7.57
N PRO A 54 -20.01 -4.93 -6.90
CA PRO A 54 -18.67 -4.50 -7.27
C PRO A 54 -17.69 -5.65 -7.07
N GLN A 55 -16.94 -5.97 -8.12
CA GLN A 55 -15.73 -6.76 -7.95
C GLN A 55 -14.62 -5.83 -7.50
N ASN A 56 -14.03 -6.13 -6.36
CA ASN A 56 -12.84 -5.43 -5.89
C ASN A 56 -11.61 -6.12 -6.48
N ILE A 57 -10.77 -5.33 -7.11
CA ILE A 57 -9.42 -5.74 -7.52
C ILE A 57 -8.45 -5.08 -6.57
N THR A 58 -7.61 -5.85 -5.95
CA THR A 58 -6.52 -5.34 -5.11
C THR A 58 -5.23 -5.33 -5.90
N VAL A 59 -4.54 -4.22 -5.83
CA VAL A 59 -3.17 -4.05 -6.31
C VAL A 59 -2.27 -4.02 -5.08
N LEU A 60 -1.38 -4.97 -4.95
CA LEU A 60 -0.32 -4.98 -3.96
C LEU A 60 0.97 -4.61 -4.67
N SER A 61 1.61 -3.54 -4.25
CA SER A 61 2.77 -3.00 -4.95
C SER A 61 3.82 -2.45 -4.01
N SER A 62 5.06 -2.50 -4.45
CA SER A 62 6.17 -1.79 -3.84
C SER A 62 6.77 -0.80 -4.82
N ILE A 63 7.33 0.28 -4.30
CA ILE A 63 7.99 1.32 -5.08
C ILE A 63 9.30 1.74 -4.41
N ARG A 64 10.29 2.04 -5.23
CA ARG A 64 11.60 2.57 -4.82
C ARG A 64 11.77 4.01 -5.31
N LEU A 65 12.78 4.70 -4.79
CA LEU A 65 13.09 6.07 -5.16
C LEU A 65 13.42 6.23 -6.66
N ASN A 66 14.02 5.22 -7.27
CA ASN A 66 14.35 5.21 -8.71
C ASN A 66 13.13 4.96 -9.63
N GLY A 67 11.94 4.77 -9.04
CA GLY A 67 10.71 4.49 -9.77
C GLY A 67 10.49 3.01 -10.11
N GLU A 68 11.41 2.11 -9.76
CA GLU A 68 11.18 0.67 -9.89
C GLU A 68 10.02 0.24 -9.01
N ALA A 69 9.11 -0.51 -9.59
CA ALA A 69 7.94 -1.04 -8.90
C ALA A 69 7.80 -2.55 -9.15
N ALA A 70 7.53 -3.30 -8.08
CA ALA A 70 7.13 -4.70 -8.15
C ALA A 70 5.67 -4.79 -7.69
N TYR A 71 4.80 -5.40 -8.49
CA TYR A 71 3.38 -5.43 -8.19
C TYR A 71 2.71 -6.74 -8.58
N THR A 72 1.58 -7.00 -7.95
CA THR A 72 0.63 -8.06 -8.32
C THR A 72 -0.80 -7.56 -8.17
N THR A 73 -1.71 -8.20 -8.87
CA THR A 73 -3.14 -7.88 -8.81
C THR A 73 -3.95 -9.16 -8.61
N TYR A 74 -5.01 -9.06 -7.84
CA TYR A 74 -5.93 -10.17 -7.61
C TYR A 74 -7.33 -9.69 -7.26
N SER A 75 -8.32 -10.54 -7.49
CA SER A 75 -9.70 -10.26 -7.09
C SER A 75 -9.89 -10.47 -5.60
N GLY A 76 -10.64 -9.58 -4.96
CA GLY A 76 -10.91 -9.61 -3.52
C GLY A 76 -9.84 -8.95 -2.68
N GLY A 77 -9.93 -9.09 -1.37
CA GLY A 77 -8.99 -8.49 -0.40
C GLY A 77 -7.69 -9.26 -0.25
N THR A 78 -6.72 -8.62 0.37
CA THR A 78 -5.43 -9.24 0.72
C THR A 78 -5.61 -10.18 1.90
N THR A 79 -5.21 -11.43 1.70
CA THR A 79 -5.03 -12.40 2.79
C THR A 79 -3.55 -12.48 3.13
N SER A 80 -3.23 -12.99 4.34
CA SER A 80 -1.83 -13.22 4.73
C SER A 80 -1.09 -14.16 3.77
N GLU A 81 -1.78 -15.15 3.21
CA GLU A 81 -1.22 -16.08 2.23
C GLU A 81 -0.81 -15.36 0.94
N ARG A 82 -1.71 -14.55 0.37
CA ARG A 82 -1.43 -13.75 -0.83
C ARG A 82 -0.29 -12.76 -0.61
N PHE A 83 -0.23 -12.20 0.59
CA PHE A 83 0.86 -11.31 0.96
C PHE A 83 2.20 -12.05 1.05
N VAL A 84 2.23 -13.24 1.66
CA VAL A 84 3.42 -14.11 1.70
C VAL A 84 3.85 -14.52 0.29
N ASP A 85 2.91 -14.88 -0.57
CA ASP A 85 3.20 -15.23 -1.97
C ASP A 85 3.81 -14.07 -2.75
N TYR A 86 3.27 -12.87 -2.57
CA TYR A 86 3.83 -11.66 -3.16
C TYR A 86 5.26 -11.38 -2.66
N LEU A 87 5.48 -11.44 -1.35
CA LEU A 87 6.81 -11.24 -0.78
C LEU A 87 7.81 -12.24 -1.34
N ARG A 88 7.45 -13.53 -1.34
CA ARG A 88 8.35 -14.64 -1.74
C ARG A 88 8.68 -14.61 -3.21
N ASN A 89 7.66 -14.47 -4.06
CA ASN A 89 7.79 -14.73 -5.49
C ASN A 89 8.04 -13.46 -6.31
N ILE A 90 7.69 -12.28 -5.77
CA ILE A 90 7.74 -11.03 -6.52
C ILE A 90 8.69 -10.02 -5.87
N LEU A 91 8.50 -9.70 -4.60
CA LEU A 91 9.28 -8.64 -3.96
C LEU A 91 10.70 -9.07 -3.63
N ILE A 92 10.87 -10.13 -2.83
CA ILE A 92 12.20 -10.56 -2.34
C ILE A 92 13.21 -10.78 -3.47
N PRO A 93 12.87 -11.39 -4.61
CA PRO A 93 13.81 -11.55 -5.73
C PRO A 93 14.32 -10.24 -6.33
N THR A 94 13.61 -9.13 -6.11
CA THR A 94 14.01 -7.80 -6.62
C THR A 94 14.83 -6.99 -5.60
N LEU A 95 14.90 -7.44 -4.35
CA LEU A 95 15.56 -6.71 -3.28
C LEU A 95 17.09 -6.88 -3.33
N SER A 96 17.78 -5.78 -3.05
CA SER A 96 19.21 -5.81 -2.75
C SER A 96 19.43 -6.20 -1.28
N PRO A 97 20.60 -6.75 -0.91
CA PRO A 97 20.90 -7.13 0.49
C PRO A 97 20.72 -6.00 1.51
N ASP A 98 20.87 -4.76 1.05
CA ASP A 98 20.74 -3.55 1.88
C ASP A 98 19.33 -2.94 1.86
N SER A 99 18.38 -3.56 1.18
CA SER A 99 17.03 -3.02 1.06
C SER A 99 16.29 -3.08 2.38
N ILE A 100 15.50 -2.04 2.65
CA ILE A 100 14.66 -1.91 3.84
C ILE A 100 13.22 -1.78 3.40
N VAL A 101 12.41 -2.77 3.70
CA VAL A 101 10.98 -2.77 3.35
C VAL A 101 10.19 -1.97 4.38
N VAL A 102 9.51 -0.95 3.92
CA VAL A 102 8.63 -0.10 4.75
C VAL A 102 7.19 -0.44 4.40
N MET A 103 6.44 -0.93 5.36
CA MET A 103 5.04 -1.34 5.17
C MET A 103 4.13 -0.73 6.23
N ASP A 104 2.83 -0.70 5.94
CA ASP A 104 1.86 -0.21 6.89
C ASP A 104 1.69 -1.18 8.08
N ASN A 105 1.06 -0.68 9.14
CA ASN A 105 0.86 -1.42 10.38
C ASN A 105 -0.48 -2.18 10.36
N MET A 106 -0.80 -2.89 9.27
CA MET A 106 -1.97 -3.76 9.21
C MET A 106 -1.73 -5.09 9.95
N ARG A 107 -2.78 -5.63 10.56
CA ARG A 107 -2.68 -6.90 11.31
C ARG A 107 -2.25 -8.06 10.42
N SER A 108 -2.66 -8.07 9.16
CA SER A 108 -2.27 -9.06 8.17
C SER A 108 -0.76 -9.12 7.93
N HIS A 109 -0.04 -8.00 8.13
CA HIS A 109 1.40 -7.90 7.92
C HIS A 109 2.24 -8.33 9.14
N HIS A 110 1.60 -8.59 10.27
CA HIS A 110 2.27 -8.98 11.52
C HIS A 110 2.29 -10.49 11.77
N THR A 111 1.89 -11.31 10.80
CA THR A 111 1.90 -12.76 10.97
C THR A 111 3.32 -13.29 11.10
N GLN A 112 3.48 -14.38 11.87
CA GLN A 112 4.79 -14.97 12.08
C GLN A 112 5.42 -15.44 10.76
N ALA A 113 4.62 -15.98 9.85
CA ALA A 113 5.07 -16.42 8.53
C ALA A 113 5.75 -15.32 7.71
N ILE A 114 5.26 -14.07 7.81
CA ILE A 114 5.85 -12.92 7.11
C ILE A 114 7.19 -12.55 7.73
N LYS A 115 7.26 -12.52 9.06
CA LYS A 115 8.50 -12.22 9.79
C LYS A 115 9.58 -13.24 9.48
N ASP A 116 9.24 -14.52 9.61
CA ASP A 116 10.16 -15.63 9.32
C ASP A 116 10.67 -15.57 7.87
N LEU A 117 9.79 -15.22 6.91
CA LEU A 117 10.15 -15.11 5.52
C LEU A 117 11.14 -13.96 5.26
N LEU A 118 10.90 -12.79 5.85
CA LEU A 118 11.78 -11.63 5.71
C LEU A 118 13.11 -11.84 6.43
N GLU A 119 13.09 -12.47 7.61
CA GLU A 119 14.29 -12.83 8.36
C GLU A 119 15.14 -13.87 7.62
N GLN A 120 14.52 -14.92 7.05
CA GLN A 120 15.21 -15.92 6.22
C GLN A 120 15.83 -15.30 4.97
N ALA A 121 15.18 -14.29 4.40
CA ALA A 121 15.71 -13.56 3.26
C ALA A 121 16.78 -12.52 3.65
N GLY A 122 17.04 -12.31 4.94
CA GLY A 122 17.98 -11.31 5.43
C GLY A 122 17.54 -9.86 5.17
N VAL A 123 16.24 -9.64 4.95
CA VAL A 123 15.67 -8.35 4.59
C VAL A 123 15.25 -7.59 5.85
N GLN A 124 15.74 -6.38 6.01
CA GLN A 124 15.26 -5.47 7.05
C GLN A 124 13.88 -4.94 6.72
N TYR A 125 13.03 -4.78 7.72
CA TYR A 125 11.69 -4.23 7.53
C TYR A 125 11.29 -3.29 8.67
N LEU A 126 10.47 -2.30 8.33
CA LEU A 126 9.96 -1.29 9.25
C LEU A 126 8.45 -1.13 9.06
N TYR A 127 7.73 -1.03 10.17
CA TYR A 127 6.31 -0.71 10.14
C TYR A 127 6.10 0.79 10.31
N LEU A 128 5.18 1.33 9.52
CA LEU A 128 4.71 2.70 9.71
C LEU A 128 4.01 2.84 11.07
N PRO A 129 4.19 3.97 11.76
CA PRO A 129 3.46 4.20 13.00
C PRO A 129 1.95 4.24 12.75
N PRO A 130 1.14 3.80 13.72
CA PRO A 130 -0.31 3.85 13.60
C PRO A 130 -0.80 5.25 13.22
N TYR A 131 -1.75 5.34 12.29
CA TYR A 131 -2.32 6.61 11.81
C TYR A 131 -1.30 7.58 11.19
N SER A 132 -0.30 7.08 10.48
CA SER A 132 0.62 7.94 9.74
C SER A 132 -0.10 8.61 8.56
N LEU A 133 0.30 9.85 8.24
CA LEU A 133 -0.25 10.59 7.08
C LEU A 133 0.11 9.94 5.75
N LEU A 134 1.15 9.10 5.70
CA LEU A 134 1.50 8.31 4.51
C LEU A 134 0.37 7.36 4.08
N ARG A 135 -0.47 6.93 5.03
CA ARG A 135 -1.72 6.22 4.72
C ARG A 135 -2.73 7.05 3.92
N ARG A 136 -2.57 8.40 3.90
CA ARG A 136 -3.39 9.32 3.11
C ARG A 136 -2.74 9.73 1.78
N CYS A 137 -1.43 9.55 1.64
CA CYS A 137 -0.71 9.79 0.39
C CYS A 137 -0.70 8.56 -0.53
N GLY A 138 -1.01 7.37 -0.01
CA GLY A 138 -1.35 6.23 -0.83
C GLY A 138 -2.66 6.53 -1.52
N LEU A 139 -2.60 6.94 -2.78
CA LEU A 139 -3.67 7.04 -3.77
C LEU A 139 -5.06 7.21 -3.14
N ASN A 140 -5.30 8.40 -2.59
CA ASN A 140 -6.66 8.84 -2.40
C ASN A 140 -7.30 8.80 -3.79
N SER A 141 -8.19 7.83 -4.03
CA SER A 141 -9.10 7.73 -5.15
C SER A 141 -10.02 8.97 -5.32
N ARG A 142 -9.57 10.14 -4.86
CA ARG A 142 -10.25 11.43 -4.97
C ARG A 142 -9.65 12.34 -6.03
N LEU A 143 -8.68 11.87 -6.83
CA LEU A 143 -8.02 12.66 -7.87
C LEU A 143 -8.26 12.10 -9.29
N PHE A 144 -9.45 11.50 -9.50
CA PHE A 144 -9.98 11.36 -10.86
C PHE A 144 -11.44 11.74 -10.89
#